data_978626eef1f10cbc53fbd2dfcd0e2660
#
_entry.id   978626eef1f10cbc53fbd2dfcd0e2660
#
_cell.length_a   1.000
_cell.length_b   1.000
_cell.length_c   1.000
_cell.angle_alpha   90.00
_cell.angle_beta   90.00
_cell.angle_gamma   90.00
#
_symmetry.space_group_name_H-M   'P 1'
#
loop_
_entity.id
_entity.type
_entity.pdbx_description
1 polymer ?
#
loop_
_entity_poly.entity_id
_entity_poly.type
_entity_poly.pdbx_seq_one_letter_code
_entity_poly.pdbx_strand_id
1 'polypeptide(L)'
;LLKKDFDQYRGKGPHPIMDLAGLTDLRPFAHEDIEKWETSLHFGASPNHFNTIHEETNILFGGGLDDVWENIDTGQLHIVDYKSTAQMSSTPKPLNESFIAPPENPKFIDYKAAYRRQMEMYQWILRRKGYNVSDTGYFLYVDGQHVHEKGMIDSNDPQLAWMKFNTAVIPYKGDDGWV
;
A
#
# COMPACT_ATOMS: atom_id res chain seq x y z
N LEU A 1 6.41 7.04 -8.70
CA LEU A 1 5.89 8.41 -8.71
C LEU A 1 5.14 8.71 -7.41
N LEU A 2 4.07 7.99 -7.05
CA LEU A 2 3.30 8.18 -5.80
C LEU A 2 4.18 8.24 -4.55
N LYS A 3 5.13 7.33 -4.41
CA LYS A 3 6.08 7.33 -3.29
C LYS A 3 6.73 8.69 -3.07
N LYS A 4 7.25 9.31 -4.13
CA LYS A 4 7.88 10.64 -4.08
C LYS A 4 6.90 11.74 -3.65
N ASP A 5 5.61 11.60 -3.96
CA ASP A 5 4.61 12.57 -3.53
C ASP A 5 4.38 12.46 -2.03
N PHE A 6 4.29 11.24 -1.48
CA PHE A 6 4.14 11.01 -0.05
C PHE A 6 5.41 11.37 0.75
N ASP A 7 6.60 11.16 0.21
CA ASP A 7 7.87 11.50 0.85
C ASP A 7 7.96 12.98 1.24
N GLN A 8 7.29 13.88 0.52
CA GLN A 8 7.26 15.31 0.83
C GLN A 8 6.51 15.61 2.13
N TYR A 9 5.66 14.69 2.59
CA TYR A 9 4.81 14.83 3.79
C TYR A 9 5.34 14.05 4.99
N ARG A 10 6.42 13.27 4.86
CA ARG A 10 6.96 12.45 5.96
C ARG A 10 7.25 13.28 7.21
N GLY A 11 6.63 12.86 8.32
CA GLY A 11 6.77 13.53 9.61
C GLY A 11 6.17 14.92 9.71
N LYS A 12 5.48 15.41 8.68
CA LYS A 12 4.90 16.78 8.65
C LYS A 12 3.41 16.77 8.95
N GLY A 13 2.63 16.16 8.09
CA GLY A 13 1.17 16.13 8.21
C GLY A 13 0.55 15.18 7.17
N PRO A 14 -0.78 15.11 7.10
CA PRO A 14 -1.46 14.27 6.13
C PRO A 14 -1.17 14.71 4.69
N HIS A 15 -1.10 13.72 3.80
CA HIS A 15 -1.10 13.98 2.36
C HIS A 15 -2.53 14.33 1.91
N PRO A 16 -2.75 15.17 0.88
CA PRO A 16 -4.10 15.54 0.42
C PRO A 16 -5.04 14.36 0.10
N ILE A 17 -4.50 13.23 -0.34
CA ILE A 17 -5.28 11.99 -0.54
C ILE A 17 -5.78 11.43 0.79
N MET A 18 -5.02 11.56 1.87
CA MET A 18 -5.44 11.14 3.22
C MET A 18 -6.57 12.03 3.72
N ASP A 19 -6.45 13.36 3.55
CA ASP A 19 -7.52 14.31 3.90
C ASP A 19 -8.80 14.01 3.13
N LEU A 20 -8.69 13.73 1.83
CA LEU A 20 -9.82 13.35 0.99
C LEU A 20 -10.49 12.05 1.45
N ALA A 21 -9.71 11.12 1.99
CA ALA A 21 -10.19 9.84 2.54
C ALA A 21 -10.68 9.97 4.00
N GLY A 22 -10.62 11.16 4.62
CA GLY A 22 -11.01 11.38 6.02
C GLY A 22 -9.98 10.86 7.03
N LEU A 23 -8.74 10.62 6.62
CA LEU A 23 -7.64 10.11 7.45
C LEU A 23 -6.73 11.28 7.91
N THR A 24 -7.34 12.28 8.55
CA THR A 24 -6.66 13.53 8.95
C THR A 24 -5.73 13.37 10.15
N ASP A 25 -5.84 12.27 10.85
CA ASP A 25 -5.00 11.87 11.98
C ASP A 25 -3.79 11.00 11.58
N LEU A 26 -3.64 10.72 10.28
CA LEU A 26 -2.51 9.97 9.74
C LEU A 26 -1.55 10.87 8.95
N ARG A 27 -0.29 10.48 8.95
CA ARG A 27 0.75 11.08 8.09
C ARG A 27 1.74 10.01 7.62
N PRO A 28 2.47 10.22 6.52
CA PRO A 28 3.60 9.39 6.15
C PRO A 28 4.65 9.36 7.26
N PHE A 29 5.01 8.15 7.71
CA PHE A 29 5.94 7.93 8.81
C PHE A 29 7.37 8.29 8.43
N ALA A 30 8.04 9.07 9.29
CA ALA A 30 9.44 9.42 9.12
C ALA A 30 10.33 8.50 9.97
N HIS A 31 11.24 7.77 9.34
CA HIS A 31 12.19 6.90 10.00
C HIS A 31 13.53 6.92 9.27
N GLU A 32 14.64 6.82 10.01
CA GLU A 32 16.00 6.85 9.43
C GLU A 32 16.30 5.69 8.47
N ASP A 33 15.64 4.54 8.67
CA ASP A 33 15.79 3.35 7.82
C ASP A 33 14.67 3.19 6.78
N ILE A 34 13.80 4.18 6.57
CA ILE A 34 12.65 4.02 5.67
C ILE A 34 13.06 3.60 4.26
N GLU A 35 14.12 4.18 3.71
CA GLU A 35 14.65 3.82 2.40
C GLU A 35 15.14 2.36 2.34
N LYS A 36 15.67 1.84 3.46
CA LYS A 36 16.09 0.44 3.56
C LYS A 36 14.89 -0.49 3.67
N TRP A 37 13.82 -0.06 4.36
CA TRP A 37 12.57 -0.83 4.44
C TRP A 37 11.86 -0.95 3.10
N GLU A 38 12.04 0.03 2.24
CA GLU A 38 11.54 0.03 0.87
C GLU A 38 12.34 -0.88 -0.07
N THR A 39 13.53 -1.29 0.37
CA THR A 39 14.41 -2.16 -0.40
C THR A 39 14.03 -3.61 -0.21
N SER A 40 13.77 -4.32 -1.30
CA SER A 40 13.46 -5.75 -1.28
C SER A 40 14.55 -6.55 -0.57
N LEU A 41 14.15 -7.59 0.17
CA LEU A 41 15.07 -8.54 0.84
C LEU A 41 16.15 -9.09 -0.10
N HIS A 42 15.86 -9.21 -1.39
CA HIS A 42 16.82 -9.64 -2.40
C HIS A 42 18.06 -8.73 -2.49
N PHE A 43 17.91 -7.44 -2.16
CA PHE A 43 18.99 -6.45 -2.21
C PHE A 43 19.60 -6.13 -0.84
N GLY A 44 19.01 -6.61 0.25
CA GLY A 44 19.53 -6.32 1.58
C GLY A 44 18.84 -7.14 2.68
N ALA A 45 19.64 -7.90 3.42
CA ALA A 45 19.17 -8.76 4.51
C ALA A 45 19.70 -8.31 5.89
N SER A 46 20.31 -7.11 5.99
CA SER A 46 20.77 -6.60 7.28
C SER A 46 19.59 -6.28 8.21
N PRO A 47 19.79 -6.28 9.54
CA PRO A 47 18.71 -5.99 10.53
C PRO A 47 17.99 -4.66 10.34
N ASN A 48 18.64 -3.69 9.65
CA ASN A 48 18.06 -2.38 9.37
C ASN A 48 17.10 -2.41 8.17
N HIS A 49 17.09 -3.50 7.38
CA HIS A 49 16.12 -3.69 6.32
C HIS A 49 14.79 -4.22 6.89
N PHE A 50 13.79 -4.27 6.03
CA PHE A 50 12.48 -4.77 6.40
C PHE A 50 12.46 -6.31 6.40
N ASN A 51 12.96 -6.87 7.50
CA ASN A 51 13.03 -8.32 7.69
C ASN A 51 13.00 -8.71 9.18
N THR A 52 12.70 -9.98 9.44
CA THR A 52 12.79 -10.63 10.76
C THR A 52 13.00 -12.14 10.58
N ILE A 53 13.54 -12.78 11.60
CA ILE A 53 13.69 -14.25 11.62
C ILE A 53 12.50 -14.85 12.37
N HIS A 54 11.86 -15.84 11.77
CA HIS A 54 10.93 -16.71 12.46
C HIS A 54 11.75 -17.76 13.23
N GLU A 55 11.81 -17.64 14.55
CA GLU A 55 12.76 -18.38 15.39
C GLU A 55 12.53 -19.88 15.37
N GLU A 56 11.26 -20.33 15.35
CA GLU A 56 10.90 -21.73 15.36
C GLU A 56 11.37 -22.49 14.12
N THR A 57 11.38 -21.84 12.96
CA THR A 57 11.80 -22.46 11.68
C THR A 57 13.17 -21.99 11.21
N ASN A 58 13.74 -20.98 11.86
CA ASN A 58 14.96 -20.30 11.45
C ASN A 58 14.90 -19.76 10.01
N ILE A 59 13.72 -19.32 9.58
CA ILE A 59 13.51 -18.73 8.27
C ILE A 59 13.54 -17.20 8.38
N LEU A 60 14.32 -16.57 7.50
CA LEU A 60 14.34 -15.12 7.34
C LEU A 60 13.16 -14.69 6.46
N PHE A 61 12.24 -13.93 7.03
CA PHE A 61 11.16 -13.28 6.33
C PHE A 61 11.49 -11.82 6.08
N GLY A 62 11.11 -11.31 4.92
CA GLY A 62 11.31 -9.92 4.59
C GLY A 62 10.66 -9.55 3.28
N GLY A 63 10.70 -8.24 2.98
CA GLY A 63 10.12 -7.69 1.77
C GLY A 63 10.62 -6.28 1.54
N GLY A 64 9.97 -5.57 0.64
CA GLY A 64 10.11 -4.13 0.47
C GLY A 64 8.75 -3.48 0.72
N LEU A 65 8.70 -2.55 1.65
CA LEU A 65 7.50 -1.76 1.91
C LEU A 65 7.27 -0.74 0.80
N ASP A 66 6.02 -0.51 0.46
CA ASP A 66 5.68 0.66 -0.35
C ASP A 66 5.64 1.90 0.51
N ASP A 67 4.93 1.86 1.66
CA ASP A 67 4.89 2.95 2.63
C ASP A 67 4.43 2.48 4.01
N VAL A 68 4.62 3.36 5.00
CA VAL A 68 4.06 3.25 6.36
C VAL A 68 3.47 4.60 6.73
N TRP A 69 2.27 4.59 7.27
CA TRP A 69 1.64 5.78 7.84
C TRP A 69 1.60 5.68 9.36
N GLU A 70 1.72 6.82 10.01
CA GLU A 70 1.70 6.97 11.47
C GLU A 70 0.44 7.72 11.90
N ASN A 71 -0.26 7.22 12.89
CA ASN A 71 -1.28 7.98 13.57
C ASN A 71 -0.61 9.05 14.46
N ILE A 72 -0.93 10.31 14.21
CA ILE A 72 -0.27 11.47 14.83
C ILE A 72 -0.49 11.49 16.34
N ASP A 73 -1.66 11.05 16.81
CA ASP A 73 -2.05 11.12 18.21
C ASP A 73 -1.53 9.94 19.03
N THR A 74 -1.49 8.75 18.44
CA THR A 74 -1.18 7.49 19.14
C THR A 74 0.20 6.94 18.83
N GLY A 75 0.84 7.38 17.75
CA GLY A 75 2.08 6.81 17.23
C GLY A 75 1.92 5.41 16.65
N GLN A 76 0.68 4.94 16.47
CA GLN A 76 0.42 3.64 15.87
C GLN A 76 0.73 3.65 14.38
N LEU A 77 1.40 2.60 13.88
CA LEU A 77 1.81 2.49 12.49
C LEU A 77 0.81 1.66 11.68
N HIS A 78 0.60 2.07 10.44
CA HIS A 78 -0.25 1.40 9.47
C HIS A 78 0.58 1.04 8.24
N ILE A 79 0.60 -0.23 7.85
CA ILE A 79 1.22 -0.66 6.59
C ILE A 79 0.40 -0.12 5.43
N VAL A 80 1.08 0.38 4.41
CA VAL A 80 0.44 0.88 3.19
C VAL A 80 1.08 0.21 1.98
N ASP A 81 0.24 -0.25 1.07
CA ASP A 81 0.64 -0.95 -0.13
C ASP A 81 0.02 -0.26 -1.35
N TYR A 82 0.87 0.17 -2.30
CA TYR A 82 0.47 0.90 -3.49
C TYR A 82 0.12 -0.06 -4.62
N LYS A 83 -1.08 0.04 -5.14
CA LYS A 83 -1.57 -0.80 -6.23
C LYS A 83 -2.05 0.05 -7.40
N SER A 84 -1.79 -0.44 -8.59
CA SER A 84 -2.35 0.14 -9.82
C SER A 84 -3.33 -0.82 -10.47
N THR A 85 -4.33 -0.25 -11.09
CA THR A 85 -5.29 -0.97 -11.93
C THR A 85 -5.71 -0.08 -13.10
N ALA A 86 -6.27 -0.69 -14.12
CA ALA A 86 -6.94 0.01 -15.21
C ALA A 86 -8.11 -0.89 -15.64
N GLN A 87 -9.30 -0.58 -15.14
CA GLN A 87 -10.47 -1.40 -15.38
C GLN A 87 -11.04 -1.10 -16.77
N MET A 88 -10.95 -2.07 -17.69
CA MET A 88 -11.42 -1.92 -19.08
C MET A 88 -12.93 -2.10 -19.25
N SER A 89 -13.66 -2.30 -18.17
CA SER A 89 -15.11 -2.48 -18.21
C SER A 89 -15.83 -1.14 -18.37
N SER A 90 -16.93 -1.12 -19.11
CA SER A 90 -17.87 0.01 -19.12
C SER A 90 -18.55 0.24 -17.78
N THR A 91 -18.53 -0.77 -16.91
CA THR A 91 -19.04 -0.72 -15.53
C THR A 91 -17.93 -1.17 -14.57
N PRO A 92 -16.94 -0.28 -14.28
CA PRO A 92 -15.84 -0.64 -13.40
C PRO A 92 -16.34 -0.93 -11.98
N LYS A 93 -15.70 -1.88 -11.31
CA LYS A 93 -15.99 -2.16 -9.90
C LYS A 93 -15.54 -0.98 -9.04
N PRO A 94 -16.33 -0.56 -8.04
CA PRO A 94 -15.90 0.45 -7.09
C PRO A 94 -14.61 0.04 -6.37
N LEU A 95 -13.67 0.97 -6.24
CA LEU A 95 -12.46 0.77 -5.44
C LEU A 95 -12.76 1.04 -3.96
N ASN A 96 -13.32 0.06 -3.30
CA ASN A 96 -13.66 0.05 -1.88
C ASN A 96 -13.31 -1.32 -1.25
N GLU A 97 -13.69 -1.56 -0.01
CA GLU A 97 -13.37 -2.80 0.70
C GLU A 97 -13.80 -4.06 -0.05
N SER A 98 -14.94 -4.03 -0.77
CA SER A 98 -15.39 -5.18 -1.56
C SER A 98 -14.45 -5.52 -2.72
N PHE A 99 -13.66 -4.55 -3.18
CA PHE A 99 -12.69 -4.76 -4.27
C PHE A 99 -11.53 -5.67 -3.85
N ILE A 100 -11.16 -5.62 -2.57
CA ILE A 100 -10.06 -6.42 -2.00
C ILE A 100 -10.55 -7.62 -1.18
N ALA A 101 -11.85 -7.72 -0.91
CA ALA A 101 -12.45 -8.83 -0.18
C ALA A 101 -12.32 -10.17 -0.94
N PRO A 102 -12.36 -11.32 -0.24
CA PRO A 102 -12.50 -12.61 -0.88
C PRO A 102 -13.79 -12.66 -1.71
N PRO A 103 -13.82 -13.43 -2.80
CA PRO A 103 -15.06 -13.62 -3.56
C PRO A 103 -16.10 -14.33 -2.70
N GLU A 104 -17.36 -13.87 -2.74
CA GLU A 104 -18.48 -14.49 -2.02
C GLU A 104 -18.65 -15.97 -2.40
N ASN A 105 -18.46 -16.29 -3.68
CA ASN A 105 -18.53 -17.66 -4.15
C ASN A 105 -17.12 -18.27 -4.15
N PRO A 106 -16.87 -19.32 -3.31
CA PRO A 106 -15.56 -19.96 -3.18
C PRO A 106 -15.09 -20.70 -4.44
N LYS A 107 -15.93 -20.84 -5.45
CA LYS A 107 -15.53 -21.39 -6.77
C LYS A 107 -14.75 -20.39 -7.62
N PHE A 108 -14.84 -19.11 -7.30
CA PHE A 108 -14.08 -18.10 -8.02
C PHE A 108 -12.67 -17.97 -7.48
N ILE A 109 -11.71 -17.71 -8.37
CA ILE A 109 -10.33 -17.51 -8.00
C ILE A 109 -10.20 -16.19 -7.23
N ASP A 110 -9.61 -16.27 -6.06
CA ASP A 110 -9.31 -15.10 -5.23
C ASP A 110 -7.96 -14.46 -5.65
N TYR A 111 -8.01 -13.63 -6.66
CA TYR A 111 -6.82 -12.94 -7.18
C TYR A 111 -6.21 -11.94 -6.18
N LYS A 112 -6.94 -11.56 -5.13
CA LYS A 112 -6.48 -10.60 -4.13
C LYS A 112 -5.92 -11.26 -2.86
N ALA A 113 -6.02 -12.57 -2.74
CA ALA A 113 -5.50 -13.30 -1.58
C ALA A 113 -4.00 -13.01 -1.32
N ALA A 114 -3.20 -12.91 -2.38
CA ALA A 114 -1.77 -12.60 -2.25
C ALA A 114 -1.52 -11.20 -1.66
N TYR A 115 -2.34 -10.22 -2.02
CA TYR A 115 -2.22 -8.85 -1.49
C TYR A 115 -2.56 -8.77 0.00
N ARG A 116 -3.65 -9.47 0.42
CA ARG A 116 -4.03 -9.52 1.83
C ARG A 116 -2.96 -10.22 2.67
N ARG A 117 -2.47 -11.38 2.22
CA ARG A 117 -1.36 -12.08 2.90
C ARG A 117 -0.07 -11.25 2.97
N GLN A 118 0.24 -10.48 1.92
CA GLN A 118 1.39 -9.56 1.94
C GLN A 118 1.21 -8.49 3.02
N MET A 119 0.03 -7.88 3.11
CA MET A 119 -0.29 -6.88 4.13
C MET A 119 -0.12 -7.46 5.54
N GLU A 120 -0.71 -8.62 5.80
CA GLU A 120 -0.67 -9.30 7.10
C GLU A 120 0.77 -9.70 7.48
N MET A 121 1.53 -10.26 6.54
CA MET A 121 2.94 -10.59 6.76
C MET A 121 3.76 -9.34 7.08
N TYR A 122 3.49 -8.23 6.42
CA TYR A 122 4.19 -6.98 6.68
C TYR A 122 3.82 -6.37 8.03
N GLN A 123 2.55 -6.46 8.46
CA GLN A 123 2.13 -6.11 9.81
C GLN A 123 2.88 -6.96 10.86
N TRP A 124 2.96 -8.27 10.65
CA TRP A 124 3.69 -9.19 11.51
C TRP A 124 5.19 -8.86 11.60
N ILE A 125 5.86 -8.63 10.46
CA ILE A 125 7.29 -8.27 10.43
C ILE A 125 7.53 -6.98 11.24
N LEU A 126 6.72 -5.95 11.04
CA LEU A 126 6.93 -4.67 11.70
C LEU A 126 6.65 -4.76 13.21
N ARG A 127 5.67 -5.57 13.65
CA ARG A 127 5.44 -5.91 15.07
C ARG A 127 6.64 -6.65 15.67
N ARG A 128 7.20 -7.60 14.96
CA ARG A 128 8.42 -8.33 15.38
C ARG A 128 9.64 -7.41 15.52
N LYS A 129 9.70 -6.33 14.76
CA LYS A 129 10.71 -5.28 14.92
C LYS A 129 10.45 -4.36 16.12
N GLY A 130 9.38 -4.56 16.88
CA GLY A 130 9.06 -3.83 18.12
C GLY A 130 8.17 -2.61 17.94
N TYR A 131 7.58 -2.40 16.77
CA TYR A 131 6.68 -1.26 16.54
C TYR A 131 5.24 -1.57 16.97
N ASN A 132 4.53 -0.51 17.39
CA ASN A 132 3.09 -0.57 17.64
C ASN A 132 2.35 -0.48 16.30
N VAL A 133 1.90 -1.62 15.76
CA VAL A 133 1.29 -1.71 14.43
C VAL A 133 -0.20 -1.99 14.54
N SER A 134 -0.99 -1.20 13.83
CA SER A 134 -2.44 -1.39 13.69
C SER A 134 -2.77 -2.68 12.93
N ASP A 135 -3.90 -3.31 13.27
CA ASP A 135 -4.47 -4.36 12.43
C ASP A 135 -5.03 -3.80 11.11
N THR A 136 -5.32 -2.51 11.07
CA THR A 136 -5.76 -1.86 9.84
C THR A 136 -4.54 -1.36 9.06
N GLY A 137 -4.36 -1.90 7.86
CA GLY A 137 -3.49 -1.36 6.82
C GLY A 137 -4.31 -0.71 5.71
N TYR A 138 -3.65 -0.12 4.73
CA TYR A 138 -4.31 0.57 3.63
C TYR A 138 -3.76 0.13 2.28
N PHE A 139 -4.64 -0.14 1.34
CA PHE A 139 -4.29 -0.24 -0.07
C PHE A 139 -4.58 1.11 -0.74
N LEU A 140 -3.55 1.76 -1.24
CA LEU A 140 -3.72 2.97 -2.06
C LEU A 140 -3.73 2.55 -3.53
N TYR A 141 -4.91 2.57 -4.12
CA TYR A 141 -5.09 2.28 -5.53
C TYR A 141 -5.02 3.53 -6.40
N VAL A 142 -4.37 3.39 -7.55
CA VAL A 142 -4.48 4.31 -8.67
C VAL A 142 -5.11 3.56 -9.85
N ASP A 143 -6.24 4.06 -10.34
CA ASP A 143 -7.01 3.46 -11.43
C ASP A 143 -6.89 4.30 -12.70
N GLY A 144 -6.19 3.77 -13.70
CA GLY A 144 -5.98 4.43 -14.98
C GLY A 144 -7.28 4.54 -15.77
N GLN A 145 -7.63 5.76 -16.12
CA GLN A 145 -8.86 6.08 -16.86
C GLN A 145 -8.59 6.05 -18.36
N HIS A 146 -8.98 4.96 -19.02
CA HIS A 146 -8.88 4.79 -20.48
C HIS A 146 -10.25 4.65 -21.15
N VAL A 147 -11.31 4.49 -20.37
CA VAL A 147 -12.69 4.45 -20.86
C VAL A 147 -13.24 5.87 -20.81
N HIS A 148 -13.82 6.34 -21.90
CA HIS A 148 -14.40 7.69 -22.04
C HIS A 148 -13.41 8.84 -22.27
N GLU A 149 -12.11 8.58 -22.29
CA GLU A 149 -11.14 9.62 -22.66
C GLU A 149 -11.05 9.78 -24.20
N LYS A 150 -10.90 11.02 -24.66
CA LYS A 150 -10.86 11.35 -26.10
C LYS A 150 -9.54 10.98 -26.79
N GLY A 151 -8.64 10.36 -26.04
CA GLY A 151 -7.30 10.00 -26.50
C GLY A 151 -6.28 10.32 -25.42
N MET A 152 -5.08 9.80 -25.60
CA MET A 152 -3.97 9.97 -24.65
C MET A 152 -2.92 10.95 -25.16
N ILE A 153 -2.85 11.17 -26.48
CA ILE A 153 -1.82 12.00 -27.09
C ILE A 153 -2.10 13.47 -26.79
N ASP A 154 -1.07 14.18 -26.33
CA ASP A 154 -1.16 15.63 -26.14
C ASP A 154 -1.40 16.32 -27.48
N SER A 155 -2.38 17.22 -27.52
CA SER A 155 -2.74 17.93 -28.76
C SER A 155 -1.69 18.96 -29.21
N ASN A 156 -0.84 19.42 -28.31
CA ASN A 156 0.19 20.40 -28.54
C ASN A 156 1.57 19.79 -28.81
N ASP A 157 1.80 18.57 -28.28
CA ASP A 157 3.05 17.84 -28.48
C ASP A 157 2.74 16.34 -28.65
N PRO A 158 2.73 15.84 -29.90
CA PRO A 158 2.41 14.45 -30.17
C PRO A 158 3.48 13.43 -29.71
N GLN A 159 4.59 13.88 -29.17
CA GLN A 159 5.56 13.01 -28.49
C GLN A 159 5.18 12.73 -27.03
N LEU A 160 4.21 13.47 -26.47
CA LEU A 160 3.71 13.31 -25.12
C LEU A 160 2.37 12.58 -25.11
N ALA A 161 2.18 11.78 -24.07
CA ALA A 161 0.91 11.13 -23.78
C ALA A 161 0.56 11.30 -22.30
N TRP A 162 -0.70 11.54 -22.02
CA TRP A 162 -1.23 11.73 -20.67
C TRP A 162 -2.25 10.65 -20.34
N MET A 163 -2.23 10.17 -19.11
CA MET A 163 -3.28 9.31 -18.58
C MET A 163 -3.75 9.89 -17.24
N LYS A 164 -5.05 10.02 -17.11
CA LYS A 164 -5.70 10.39 -15.86
C LYS A 164 -5.80 9.16 -14.96
N PHE A 165 -5.55 9.34 -13.67
CA PHE A 165 -5.75 8.32 -12.66
C PHE A 165 -6.74 8.81 -11.61
N ASN A 166 -7.67 7.96 -11.22
CA ASN A 166 -8.44 8.12 -9.99
C ASN A 166 -7.71 7.42 -8.85
N THR A 167 -7.77 8.00 -7.66
CA THR A 167 -7.14 7.43 -6.47
C THR A 167 -8.21 6.96 -5.48
N ALA A 168 -7.94 5.87 -4.79
CA ALA A 168 -8.78 5.38 -3.70
C ALA A 168 -7.91 4.79 -2.59
N VAL A 169 -8.23 5.12 -1.34
CA VAL A 169 -7.64 4.53 -0.15
C VAL A 169 -8.62 3.51 0.40
N ILE A 170 -8.22 2.25 0.44
CA ILE A 170 -9.06 1.14 0.88
C ILE A 170 -8.50 0.60 2.19
N PRO A 171 -9.20 0.73 3.32
CA PRO A 171 -8.79 0.11 4.56
C PRO A 171 -8.92 -1.41 4.47
N TYR A 172 -7.98 -2.11 5.09
CA TYR A 172 -8.00 -3.55 5.21
C TYR A 172 -7.61 -3.96 6.63
N LYS A 173 -8.50 -4.66 7.32
CA LYS A 173 -8.20 -5.24 8.62
C LYS A 173 -7.55 -6.60 8.42
N GLY A 174 -6.25 -6.67 8.69
CA GLY A 174 -5.48 -7.90 8.60
C GLY A 174 -5.57 -8.76 9.85
N ASP A 175 -5.24 -10.03 9.67
CA ASP A 175 -5.05 -11.00 10.76
C ASP A 175 -3.75 -11.76 10.46
N ASP A 176 -2.70 -11.48 11.23
CA ASP A 176 -1.38 -12.08 11.08
C ASP A 176 -1.18 -13.35 11.94
N GLY A 177 -2.24 -13.85 12.58
CA GLY A 177 -2.19 -15.04 13.44
C GLY A 177 -1.89 -16.35 12.71
N TRP A 178 -1.88 -16.34 11.37
CA TRP A 178 -1.52 -17.48 10.55
C TRP A 178 -0.03 -17.52 10.16
N VAL A 179 0.70 -16.41 10.33
CA VAL A 179 2.13 -16.29 10.01
C VAL A 179 2.95 -17.00 11.07
#